data_24572547001a256558b72646f4e7ea04
#
_entry.id   24572547001a256558b72646f4e7ea04
#
_cell.length_a   1.000
_cell.length_b   1.000
_cell.length_c   1.000
_cell.angle_alpha   90.00
_cell.angle_beta   90.00
_cell.angle_gamma   90.00
#
_symmetry.space_group_name_H-M   'P 1'
#
loop_
_entity.id
_entity.type
_entity.pdbx_description
1 polymer ?
#
loop_
_entity_poly.entity_id
_entity_poly.type
_entity_poly.pdbx_seq_one_letter_code
_entity_poly.pdbx_strand_id
1 'polypeptide(L)'
;FQCAESTGASRPGFPDAGTVADPVTGADGDDWWCSASVKQGCAYLSDKLRLWGCDDPCDLEALKNVLQTYNSGPGWHAYGLSNGGRWSEDLARSYGIGTPNYPLRVLEHYEVSYGASGDGAAVAEWVKARENKWLGYSQDASLRGDPDRTGATDCSGMCRAAYLAVTGMDIGWYTGDQSLGGKEIASGSRGQGVSASQLEPGDLVFCNFNGYNPTWDHVEMYVGDGQLMGMGHAPGPHYSGDVSSYVANTYNWQVRRYL
;
A
#
# COMPACT_ATOMS: atom_id res chain seq x y z
N PHE A 1 -7.02 -8.85 17.52
CA PHE A 1 -8.48 -8.87 17.31
C PHE A 1 -9.18 -8.58 18.62
N GLN A 2 -9.91 -7.48 18.69
CA GLN A 2 -10.77 -7.16 19.82
C GLN A 2 -12.22 -7.50 19.44
N CYS A 3 -12.81 -8.51 20.07
CA CYS A 3 -14.23 -8.79 19.93
C CYS A 3 -15.00 -8.00 20.98
N ALA A 4 -16.00 -7.24 20.56
CA ALA A 4 -16.92 -6.59 21.50
C ALA A 4 -17.83 -7.64 22.17
N GLU A 5 -18.36 -7.32 23.33
CA GLU A 5 -19.31 -8.18 24.05
C GLU A 5 -20.50 -8.61 23.18
N SER A 6 -20.98 -7.71 22.33
CA SER A 6 -22.05 -8.00 21.37
C SER A 6 -21.72 -9.08 20.34
N THR A 7 -20.44 -9.38 20.12
CA THR A 7 -19.97 -10.45 19.23
C THR A 7 -19.70 -11.77 19.97
N GLY A 8 -19.87 -11.79 21.28
CA GLY A 8 -19.79 -12.98 22.12
C GLY A 8 -18.44 -13.27 22.74
N ALA A 9 -17.45 -12.35 22.62
CA ALA A 9 -16.14 -12.54 23.23
C ALA A 9 -16.15 -12.57 24.75
N SER A 10 -17.10 -11.87 25.38
CA SER A 10 -17.31 -11.83 26.83
C SER A 10 -18.41 -12.78 27.34
N ARG A 11 -18.85 -13.75 26.55
CA ARG A 11 -19.77 -14.78 26.98
C ARG A 11 -19.11 -15.75 27.98
N PRO A 12 -19.89 -16.52 28.76
CA PRO A 12 -19.34 -17.55 29.62
C PRO A 12 -18.34 -18.44 28.86
N GLY A 13 -17.11 -18.54 29.36
CA GLY A 13 -16.00 -19.24 28.71
C GLY A 13 -14.96 -18.31 28.03
N PHE A 14 -15.25 -17.02 27.95
CA PHE A 14 -14.28 -16.02 27.53
C PHE A 14 -13.94 -15.13 28.75
N PRO A 15 -12.70 -15.06 29.18
CA PRO A 15 -12.29 -14.15 30.22
C PRO A 15 -12.41 -12.70 29.73
N ASP A 16 -12.75 -11.80 30.65
CA ASP A 16 -12.61 -10.37 30.35
C ASP A 16 -11.15 -10.04 30.10
N ALA A 17 -10.90 -9.18 29.12
CA ALA A 17 -9.53 -8.76 28.75
C ALA A 17 -8.76 -8.19 29.95
N GLY A 18 -9.46 -7.61 30.93
CA GLY A 18 -8.86 -7.09 32.16
C GLY A 18 -8.45 -8.17 33.19
N THR A 19 -8.85 -9.41 32.99
CA THR A 19 -8.51 -10.53 33.88
C THR A 19 -7.39 -11.40 33.39
N VAL A 20 -6.89 -11.14 32.16
CA VAL A 20 -5.78 -11.85 31.55
C VAL A 20 -4.52 -10.99 31.69
N ALA A 21 -3.54 -11.49 32.43
CA ALA A 21 -2.30 -10.74 32.69
C ALA A 21 -1.46 -10.50 31.42
N ASP A 22 -1.55 -11.41 30.46
CA ASP A 22 -0.96 -11.28 29.14
C ASP A 22 -2.01 -11.66 28.08
N PRO A 23 -2.53 -10.68 27.34
CA PRO A 23 -3.55 -10.95 26.32
C PRO A 23 -3.02 -11.71 25.11
N VAL A 24 -1.70 -11.91 24.97
CA VAL A 24 -1.08 -12.67 23.88
C VAL A 24 -0.91 -14.13 24.25
N THR A 25 -0.43 -14.42 25.44
CA THR A 25 -0.07 -15.78 25.85
C THR A 25 -1.03 -16.40 26.88
N GLY A 26 -1.88 -15.59 27.51
CA GLY A 26 -2.65 -16.02 28.67
C GLY A 26 -1.83 -16.04 29.97
N ALA A 27 -2.51 -16.07 31.11
CA ALA A 27 -1.88 -15.95 32.42
C ALA A 27 -1.01 -17.15 32.83
N ASP A 28 -1.24 -18.29 32.22
CA ASP A 28 -0.60 -19.59 32.46
C ASP A 28 0.22 -20.11 31.28
N GLY A 29 0.39 -19.27 30.26
CA GLY A 29 1.03 -19.66 29.01
C GLY A 29 0.08 -20.40 28.05
N ASP A 30 -1.19 -20.57 28.40
CA ASP A 30 -2.23 -21.05 27.53
C ASP A 30 -2.82 -19.89 26.72
N ASP A 31 -2.76 -19.99 25.40
CA ASP A 31 -3.25 -18.98 24.47
C ASP A 31 -4.73 -19.19 24.08
N TRP A 32 -5.44 -20.07 24.79
CA TRP A 32 -6.82 -20.46 24.48
C TRP A 32 -7.76 -19.25 24.34
N TRP A 33 -7.60 -18.26 25.20
CA TRP A 33 -8.40 -17.03 25.15
C TRP A 33 -8.09 -16.24 23.86
N CYS A 34 -6.83 -16.08 23.53
CA CYS A 34 -6.40 -15.41 22.30
C CYS A 34 -6.89 -16.17 21.07
N SER A 35 -6.76 -17.50 21.07
CA SER A 35 -7.23 -18.36 19.98
C SER A 35 -8.74 -18.27 19.78
N ALA A 36 -9.53 -18.23 20.87
CA ALA A 36 -10.96 -18.08 20.82
C ALA A 36 -11.37 -16.69 20.29
N SER A 37 -10.73 -15.63 20.78
CA SER A 37 -10.95 -14.26 20.33
C SER A 37 -10.57 -14.07 18.85
N VAL A 38 -9.45 -14.65 18.41
CA VAL A 38 -9.02 -14.64 17.00
C VAL A 38 -10.04 -15.37 16.13
N LYS A 39 -10.47 -16.57 16.50
CA LYS A 39 -11.49 -17.33 15.75
C LYS A 39 -12.80 -16.54 15.61
N GLN A 40 -13.26 -15.92 16.69
CA GLN A 40 -14.47 -15.10 16.66
C GLN A 40 -14.29 -13.86 15.79
N GLY A 41 -13.15 -13.19 15.90
CA GLY A 41 -12.81 -12.02 15.08
C GLY A 41 -12.72 -12.38 13.59
N CYS A 42 -12.09 -13.49 13.26
CA CYS A 42 -12.01 -13.98 11.87
C CYS A 42 -13.39 -14.36 11.32
N ALA A 43 -14.23 -15.05 12.08
CA ALA A 43 -15.60 -15.38 11.68
C ALA A 43 -16.40 -14.11 11.41
N TYR A 44 -16.32 -13.14 12.30
CA TYR A 44 -17.01 -11.85 12.15
C TYR A 44 -16.52 -11.08 10.93
N LEU A 45 -15.20 -11.06 10.68
CA LEU A 45 -14.62 -10.43 9.51
C LEU A 45 -15.06 -11.15 8.23
N SER A 46 -15.07 -12.48 8.21
CA SER A 46 -15.51 -13.28 7.06
C SER A 46 -16.96 -12.96 6.67
N ASP A 47 -17.83 -12.75 7.64
CA ASP A 47 -19.21 -12.33 7.36
C ASP A 47 -19.27 -10.95 6.70
N LYS A 48 -18.37 -10.03 7.07
CA LYS A 48 -18.32 -8.70 6.46
C LYS A 48 -17.74 -8.73 5.04
N LEU A 49 -16.75 -9.57 4.79
CA LEU A 49 -16.24 -9.83 3.43
C LEU A 49 -17.36 -10.30 2.52
N ARG A 50 -18.13 -11.31 2.93
CA ARG A 50 -19.29 -11.79 2.16
C ARG A 50 -20.36 -10.72 1.96
N LEU A 51 -20.64 -9.92 3.00
CA LEU A 51 -21.64 -8.87 2.96
C LEU A 51 -21.33 -7.81 1.89
N TRP A 52 -20.07 -7.49 1.69
CA TRP A 52 -19.59 -6.52 0.70
C TRP A 52 -19.17 -7.15 -0.63
N GLY A 53 -19.26 -8.49 -0.77
CA GLY A 53 -18.78 -9.20 -1.96
C GLY A 53 -17.28 -9.01 -2.21
N CYS A 54 -16.51 -8.84 -1.14
CA CYS A 54 -15.07 -8.67 -1.20
C CYS A 54 -14.41 -10.06 -1.27
N ASP A 55 -14.27 -10.58 -2.47
CA ASP A 55 -13.64 -11.89 -2.74
C ASP A 55 -12.16 -11.74 -3.08
N ASP A 56 -11.72 -10.52 -3.41
CA ASP A 56 -10.34 -10.19 -3.71
C ASP A 56 -9.74 -9.34 -2.57
N PRO A 57 -8.69 -9.82 -1.89
CA PRO A 57 -8.01 -9.05 -0.85
C PRO A 57 -7.35 -7.78 -1.39
N CYS A 58 -7.20 -7.66 -2.70
CA CYS A 58 -6.66 -6.50 -3.39
C CYS A 58 -7.72 -5.44 -3.71
N ASP A 59 -9.01 -5.76 -3.57
CA ASP A 59 -10.09 -4.76 -3.66
C ASP A 59 -10.10 -3.89 -2.40
N LEU A 60 -9.19 -2.92 -2.36
CA LEU A 60 -9.04 -2.03 -1.21
C LEU A 60 -10.28 -1.17 -0.96
N GLU A 61 -11.11 -0.90 -1.98
CA GLU A 61 -12.34 -0.13 -1.78
C GLU A 61 -13.41 -0.98 -1.09
N ALA A 62 -13.59 -2.23 -1.52
CA ALA A 62 -14.46 -3.16 -0.80
C ALA A 62 -13.91 -3.43 0.61
N LEU A 63 -12.60 -3.64 0.74
CA LEU A 63 -11.95 -3.93 2.02
C LEU A 63 -12.09 -2.77 3.04
N LYS A 64 -11.98 -1.50 2.61
CA LYS A 64 -12.25 -0.35 3.49
C LYS A 64 -13.67 -0.37 4.04
N ASN A 65 -14.65 -0.70 3.21
CA ASN A 65 -16.04 -0.85 3.64
C ASN A 65 -16.25 -2.03 4.60
N VAL A 66 -15.57 -3.16 4.35
CA VAL A 66 -15.54 -4.33 5.25
C VAL A 66 -15.01 -3.93 6.61
N LEU A 67 -13.85 -3.27 6.64
CA LEU A 67 -13.19 -2.82 7.88
C LEU A 67 -14.03 -1.78 8.63
N GLN A 68 -14.66 -0.85 7.91
CA GLN A 68 -15.58 0.11 8.55
C GLN A 68 -16.80 -0.60 9.11
N THR A 69 -17.36 -1.59 8.40
CA THR A 69 -18.49 -2.40 8.93
C THR A 69 -18.06 -3.20 10.16
N TYR A 70 -16.84 -3.73 10.16
CA TYR A 70 -16.27 -4.43 11.32
C TYR A 70 -16.20 -3.52 12.56
N ASN A 71 -15.75 -2.28 12.37
CA ASN A 71 -15.59 -1.29 13.45
C ASN A 71 -16.91 -0.64 13.89
N SER A 72 -17.79 -0.33 12.93
CA SER A 72 -19.00 0.48 13.17
C SER A 72 -20.29 -0.34 13.29
N GLY A 73 -20.18 -1.65 13.08
CA GLY A 73 -21.34 -2.55 13.08
C GLY A 73 -22.08 -2.63 11.74
N PRO A 74 -23.09 -3.52 11.65
CA PRO A 74 -23.75 -3.86 10.37
C PRO A 74 -24.52 -2.71 9.73
N GLY A 75 -24.88 -1.69 10.49
CA GLY A 75 -25.57 -0.50 9.98
C GLY A 75 -24.75 0.28 8.95
N TRP A 76 -23.41 0.20 9.01
CA TRP A 76 -22.55 0.83 8.00
C TRP A 76 -22.84 0.33 6.58
N HIS A 77 -23.13 -0.96 6.41
CA HIS A 77 -23.40 -1.53 5.09
C HIS A 77 -24.57 -0.82 4.39
N ALA A 78 -25.72 -0.72 5.08
CA ALA A 78 -26.88 -0.02 4.50
C ALA A 78 -26.60 1.47 4.27
N TYR A 79 -25.91 2.13 5.20
CA TYR A 79 -25.55 3.53 5.10
C TYR A 79 -24.56 3.77 3.95
N GLY A 80 -23.51 2.97 3.84
CA GLY A 80 -22.52 3.06 2.78
C GLY A 80 -23.14 2.88 1.40
N LEU A 81 -23.98 1.85 1.22
CA LEU A 81 -24.67 1.61 -0.05
C LEU A 81 -25.60 2.77 -0.43
N SER A 82 -26.34 3.35 0.52
CA SER A 82 -27.21 4.50 0.27
C SER A 82 -26.45 5.77 -0.11
N ASN A 83 -25.14 5.81 0.14
CA ASN A 83 -24.23 6.91 -0.19
C ASN A 83 -23.23 6.55 -1.31
N GLY A 84 -23.60 5.65 -2.21
CA GLY A 84 -22.84 5.33 -3.41
C GLY A 84 -21.84 4.17 -3.28
N GLY A 85 -21.80 3.49 -2.13
CA GLY A 85 -21.02 2.27 -1.93
C GLY A 85 -19.50 2.47 -1.79
N ARG A 86 -19.03 3.71 -1.83
CA ARG A 86 -17.60 4.04 -1.68
C ARG A 86 -17.32 4.55 -0.27
N TRP A 87 -16.29 3.99 0.34
CA TRP A 87 -15.83 4.47 1.64
C TRP A 87 -15.08 5.81 1.51
N SER A 88 -15.33 6.71 2.45
CA SER A 88 -14.46 7.86 2.73
C SER A 88 -14.47 8.17 4.22
N GLU A 89 -13.42 8.80 4.72
CA GLU A 89 -13.35 9.18 6.13
C GLU A 89 -14.46 10.17 6.49
N ASP A 90 -14.79 11.10 5.59
CA ASP A 90 -15.87 12.07 5.82
C ASP A 90 -17.24 11.39 5.89
N LEU A 91 -17.47 10.39 5.03
CA LEU A 91 -18.70 9.59 5.09
C LEU A 91 -18.76 8.80 6.41
N ALA A 92 -17.66 8.20 6.83
CA ALA A 92 -17.58 7.47 8.09
C ALA A 92 -17.77 8.40 9.31
N ARG A 93 -17.24 9.61 9.23
CA ARG A 93 -17.45 10.65 10.25
C ARG A 93 -18.92 11.07 10.32
N SER A 94 -19.57 11.23 9.17
CA SER A 94 -20.98 11.58 9.08
C SER A 94 -21.91 10.49 9.59
N TYR A 95 -21.50 9.22 9.49
CA TYR A 95 -22.23 8.10 10.10
C TYR A 95 -22.23 8.15 11.62
N GLY A 96 -21.16 8.65 12.24
CA GLY A 96 -21.09 8.96 13.66
C GLY A 96 -20.91 7.76 14.58
N ILE A 97 -20.71 6.55 14.04
CA ILE A 97 -20.48 5.32 14.83
C ILE A 97 -19.13 4.71 14.45
N GLY A 98 -18.36 4.32 15.46
CA GLY A 98 -17.02 3.77 15.28
C GLY A 98 -15.96 4.83 15.02
N THR A 99 -14.77 4.39 14.66
CA THR A 99 -13.62 5.26 14.36
C THR A 99 -13.60 5.57 12.87
N PRO A 100 -13.73 6.84 12.44
CA PRO A 100 -13.86 7.19 11.01
C PRO A 100 -12.70 6.73 10.14
N ASN A 101 -11.47 6.81 10.62
CA ASN A 101 -10.25 6.41 9.89
C ASN A 101 -9.78 4.97 10.22
N TYR A 102 -10.63 4.16 10.83
CA TYR A 102 -10.27 2.78 11.20
C TYR A 102 -9.73 1.95 10.02
N PRO A 103 -10.35 1.96 8.83
CA PRO A 103 -9.82 1.23 7.70
C PRO A 103 -8.39 1.63 7.33
N LEU A 104 -8.07 2.92 7.33
CA LEU A 104 -6.74 3.40 6.99
C LEU A 104 -5.69 2.91 7.99
N ARG A 105 -6.01 2.99 9.30
CA ARG A 105 -5.12 2.50 10.37
C ARG A 105 -4.85 1.00 10.31
N VAL A 106 -5.84 0.21 9.90
CA VAL A 106 -5.65 -1.23 9.71
C VAL A 106 -4.81 -1.49 8.47
N LEU A 107 -5.08 -0.77 7.37
CA LEU A 107 -4.38 -0.95 6.10
C LEU A 107 -2.91 -0.47 6.15
N GLU A 108 -2.56 0.43 7.08
CA GLU A 108 -1.14 0.76 7.37
C GLU A 108 -0.30 -0.47 7.77
N HIS A 109 -0.96 -1.49 8.35
CA HIS A 109 -0.33 -2.74 8.79
C HIS A 109 -0.74 -3.93 7.93
N TYR A 110 -1.49 -3.67 6.88
CA TYR A 110 -1.96 -4.70 5.96
C TYR A 110 -0.87 -4.95 4.91
N GLU A 111 0.07 -5.81 5.26
CA GLU A 111 0.94 -6.41 4.27
C GLU A 111 0.10 -7.36 3.42
N VAL A 112 -0.33 -6.90 2.28
CA VAL A 112 -0.85 -7.78 1.25
C VAL A 112 0.32 -8.60 0.76
N SER A 113 0.51 -9.77 1.33
CA SER A 113 1.27 -10.81 0.69
C SER A 113 0.45 -11.24 -0.52
N TYR A 114 0.54 -10.49 -1.60
CA TYR A 114 0.14 -10.99 -2.91
C TYR A 114 0.94 -12.26 -3.09
N GLY A 115 0.25 -13.39 -3.10
CA GLY A 115 0.89 -14.68 -3.34
C GLY A 115 1.81 -14.49 -4.54
N ALA A 116 3.09 -14.78 -4.35
CA ALA A 116 4.18 -14.42 -5.24
C ALA A 116 4.10 -15.11 -6.61
N SER A 117 3.10 -14.82 -7.38
CA SER A 117 3.19 -14.68 -8.83
C SER A 117 3.26 -13.18 -9.09
N GLY A 118 4.32 -12.61 -8.58
CA GLY A 118 4.50 -11.21 -8.52
C GLY A 118 4.53 -10.61 -9.90
N ASP A 119 3.71 -9.63 -10.08
CA ASP A 119 3.72 -8.92 -11.31
C ASP A 119 4.43 -7.58 -11.23
N GLY A 120 5.59 -7.56 -10.57
CA GLY A 120 6.57 -6.49 -10.78
C GLY A 120 6.88 -6.33 -12.26
N ALA A 121 6.96 -7.44 -13.00
CA ALA A 121 7.09 -7.41 -14.46
C ALA A 121 5.88 -6.75 -15.14
N ALA A 122 4.65 -7.05 -14.72
CA ALA A 122 3.47 -6.39 -15.28
C ALA A 122 3.40 -4.91 -14.90
N VAL A 123 3.83 -4.52 -13.69
CA VAL A 123 3.96 -3.10 -13.30
C VAL A 123 4.97 -2.39 -14.21
N ALA A 124 6.12 -3.01 -14.46
CA ALA A 124 7.13 -2.46 -15.38
C ALA A 124 6.60 -2.35 -16.81
N GLU A 125 5.92 -3.38 -17.32
CA GLU A 125 5.31 -3.36 -18.65
C GLU A 125 4.21 -2.28 -18.78
N TRP A 126 3.44 -2.06 -17.70
CA TRP A 126 2.47 -0.97 -17.68
C TRP A 126 3.12 0.40 -17.89
N VAL A 127 4.29 0.63 -17.27
CA VAL A 127 5.07 1.87 -17.44
C VAL A 127 5.66 1.95 -18.86
N LYS A 128 6.30 0.86 -19.36
CA LYS A 128 6.85 0.80 -20.72
C LYS A 128 5.80 1.10 -21.78
N ALA A 129 4.59 0.56 -21.65
CA ALA A 129 3.47 0.81 -22.57
C ALA A 129 3.06 2.29 -22.63
N ARG A 130 3.53 3.11 -21.71
CA ARG A 130 3.23 4.56 -21.61
C ARG A 130 4.40 5.45 -21.96
N GLU A 131 5.46 4.89 -22.51
CA GLU A 131 6.62 5.66 -22.92
C GLU A 131 6.23 6.91 -23.74
N ASN A 132 6.68 8.09 -23.27
CA ASN A 132 6.42 9.41 -23.85
C ASN A 132 4.94 9.80 -24.04
N LYS A 133 4.00 9.13 -23.38
CA LYS A 133 2.56 9.41 -23.53
C LYS A 133 2.09 10.63 -22.74
N TRP A 134 2.69 10.91 -21.60
CA TRP A 134 2.27 12.00 -20.75
C TRP A 134 3.08 13.26 -21.06
N LEU A 135 2.37 14.30 -21.47
CA LEU A 135 2.96 15.53 -22.00
C LEU A 135 3.21 16.60 -20.94
N GLY A 136 2.78 16.36 -19.71
CA GLY A 136 2.93 17.26 -18.57
C GLY A 136 3.70 16.65 -17.42
N TYR A 137 4.65 17.42 -16.84
CA TYR A 137 5.21 17.12 -15.52
C TYR A 137 4.48 17.95 -14.48
N SER A 138 3.94 17.33 -13.44
CA SER A 138 3.21 18.06 -12.41
C SER A 138 3.25 17.34 -11.07
N GLN A 139 3.46 18.12 -9.99
CA GLN A 139 3.34 17.67 -8.61
C GLN A 139 1.98 18.03 -7.98
N ASP A 140 1.08 18.65 -8.75
CA ASP A 140 -0.26 18.96 -8.30
C ASP A 140 -1.10 17.69 -8.11
N ALA A 141 -1.64 17.51 -6.90
CA ALA A 141 -2.41 16.32 -6.54
C ALA A 141 -3.63 16.08 -7.44
N SER A 142 -4.24 17.15 -7.99
CA SER A 142 -5.38 17.05 -8.90
C SER A 142 -5.02 16.52 -10.30
N LEU A 143 -3.74 16.57 -10.66
CA LEU A 143 -3.23 16.14 -11.96
C LEU A 143 -2.50 14.80 -11.87
N ARG A 144 -1.56 14.69 -10.93
CA ARG A 144 -0.62 13.56 -10.85
C ARG A 144 -1.23 12.20 -10.49
N GLY A 145 -2.42 12.20 -9.90
CA GLY A 145 -3.05 10.99 -9.36
C GLY A 145 -3.64 10.05 -10.41
N ASP A 146 -3.94 10.56 -11.61
CA ASP A 146 -4.51 9.79 -12.71
C ASP A 146 -3.90 10.28 -14.04
N PRO A 147 -2.64 9.89 -14.33
CA PRO A 147 -1.90 10.43 -15.46
C PRO A 147 -2.46 10.03 -16.81
N ASP A 148 -3.13 8.90 -16.92
CA ASP A 148 -3.78 8.49 -18.17
C ASP A 148 -4.96 9.41 -18.52
N ARG A 149 -5.64 9.96 -17.53
CA ARG A 149 -6.74 10.93 -17.74
C ARG A 149 -6.24 12.36 -17.89
N THR A 150 -5.25 12.74 -17.10
CA THR A 150 -4.79 14.15 -17.02
C THR A 150 -3.66 14.48 -18.00
N GLY A 151 -2.93 13.46 -18.46
CA GLY A 151 -1.74 13.63 -19.29
C GLY A 151 -0.53 14.17 -18.52
N ALA A 152 -0.58 14.20 -17.16
CA ALA A 152 0.49 14.79 -16.36
C ALA A 152 0.69 14.03 -15.03
N THR A 153 1.95 13.86 -14.65
CA THR A 153 2.35 13.30 -13.36
C THR A 153 3.80 13.69 -13.04
N ASP A 154 4.31 13.21 -11.91
CA ASP A 154 5.73 13.27 -11.54
C ASP A 154 6.30 11.86 -11.30
N CYS A 155 7.54 11.77 -10.84
CA CYS A 155 8.24 10.50 -10.64
C CYS A 155 7.47 9.55 -9.70
N SER A 156 7.10 10.00 -8.52
CA SER A 156 6.38 9.17 -7.55
C SER A 156 4.92 8.94 -7.93
N GLY A 157 4.28 9.88 -8.60
CA GLY A 157 2.93 9.72 -9.15
C GLY A 157 2.88 8.65 -10.25
N MET A 158 3.88 8.56 -11.12
CA MET A 158 4.03 7.48 -12.09
C MET A 158 4.10 6.11 -11.42
N CYS A 159 5.00 5.95 -10.45
CA CYS A 159 5.16 4.69 -9.72
C CYS A 159 3.86 4.28 -9.02
N ARG A 160 3.22 5.22 -8.33
CA ARG A 160 1.94 4.98 -7.67
C ARG A 160 0.85 4.55 -8.65
N ALA A 161 0.72 5.26 -9.77
CA ALA A 161 -0.28 4.93 -10.79
C ALA A 161 -0.09 3.54 -11.38
N ALA A 162 1.18 3.13 -11.63
CA ALA A 162 1.50 1.80 -12.12
C ALA A 162 1.10 0.70 -11.14
N TYR A 163 1.48 0.84 -9.87
CA TYR A 163 1.13 -0.13 -8.83
C TYR A 163 -0.38 -0.20 -8.61
N LEU A 164 -1.07 0.93 -8.51
CA LEU A 164 -2.53 0.95 -8.39
C LEU A 164 -3.24 0.30 -9.57
N ALA A 165 -2.78 0.58 -10.81
CA ALA A 165 -3.43 0.06 -12.01
C ALA A 165 -3.27 -1.46 -12.18
N VAL A 166 -2.12 -2.00 -11.79
CA VAL A 166 -1.79 -3.42 -12.02
C VAL A 166 -2.14 -4.29 -10.83
N THR A 167 -1.90 -3.78 -9.62
CA THR A 167 -1.99 -4.59 -8.40
C THR A 167 -3.04 -4.11 -7.41
N GLY A 168 -3.61 -2.91 -7.62
CA GLY A 168 -4.47 -2.25 -6.64
C GLY A 168 -3.73 -1.69 -5.42
N MET A 169 -2.40 -1.84 -5.35
CA MET A 169 -1.60 -1.40 -4.22
C MET A 169 -1.34 0.11 -4.26
N ASP A 170 -1.74 0.84 -3.24
CA ASP A 170 -1.34 2.23 -3.05
C ASP A 170 -0.01 2.30 -2.27
N ILE A 171 1.07 2.55 -2.98
CA ILE A 171 2.43 2.63 -2.42
C ILE A 171 2.77 4.00 -1.80
N GLY A 172 1.80 4.91 -1.71
CA GLY A 172 1.99 6.27 -1.19
C GLY A 172 2.16 7.34 -2.26
N TRP A 173 1.95 8.60 -1.85
CA TRP A 173 1.90 9.74 -2.77
C TRP A 173 3.26 10.34 -3.14
N TYR A 174 4.25 10.25 -2.26
CA TYR A 174 5.54 10.92 -2.39
C TYR A 174 6.71 9.95 -2.25
N THR A 175 7.85 10.32 -2.77
CA THR A 175 9.09 9.55 -2.64
C THR A 175 9.41 9.18 -1.19
N GLY A 176 9.12 10.08 -0.24
CA GLY A 176 9.30 9.81 1.20
C GLY A 176 8.45 8.65 1.70
N ASP A 177 7.16 8.63 1.37
CA ASP A 177 6.25 7.56 1.75
C ASP A 177 6.66 6.25 1.09
N GLN A 178 6.91 6.31 -0.22
CA GLN A 178 7.30 5.15 -1.02
C GLN A 178 8.62 4.53 -0.59
N SER A 179 9.57 5.32 -0.09
CA SER A 179 10.87 4.82 0.37
C SER A 179 10.81 4.05 1.69
N LEU A 180 9.74 4.19 2.44
CA LEU A 180 9.54 3.49 3.71
C LEU A 180 8.81 2.16 3.54
N GLY A 181 8.08 1.98 2.43
CA GLY A 181 7.36 0.75 2.13
C GLY A 181 8.23 -0.32 1.47
N GLY A 182 7.65 -1.51 1.31
CA GLY A 182 8.33 -2.64 0.69
C GLY A 182 9.58 -3.10 1.45
N LYS A 183 10.30 -4.04 0.84
CA LYS A 183 11.56 -4.58 1.36
C LYS A 183 12.75 -3.84 0.75
N GLU A 184 13.70 -3.41 1.57
CA GLU A 184 14.99 -2.92 1.06
C GLU A 184 15.78 -4.05 0.42
N ILE A 185 16.15 -3.87 -0.85
CA ILE A 185 16.93 -4.83 -1.64
C ILE A 185 18.39 -4.46 -1.65
N ALA A 186 18.69 -3.17 -1.80
CA ALA A 186 20.03 -2.63 -1.84
C ALA A 186 20.02 -1.16 -1.48
N SER A 187 21.15 -0.64 -1.01
CA SER A 187 21.37 0.80 -0.81
C SER A 187 22.86 1.13 -0.97
N GLY A 188 23.17 2.38 -1.23
CA GLY A 188 24.54 2.81 -1.39
C GLY A 188 24.67 4.32 -1.56
N SER A 189 25.90 4.73 -1.88
CA SER A 189 26.28 6.13 -2.06
C SER A 189 27.07 6.34 -3.35
N ARG A 190 27.40 7.59 -3.63
CA ARG A 190 28.12 7.99 -4.85
C ARG A 190 29.32 7.10 -5.15
N GLY A 191 29.45 6.67 -6.40
CA GLY A 191 30.47 5.76 -6.86
C GLY A 191 30.18 4.28 -6.64
N GLN A 192 29.11 3.95 -5.91
CA GLN A 192 28.62 2.58 -5.71
C GLN A 192 27.46 2.32 -6.65
N GLY A 193 27.58 1.32 -7.51
CA GLY A 193 26.52 0.83 -8.38
C GLY A 193 25.74 -0.31 -7.71
N VAL A 194 24.62 -0.66 -8.30
CA VAL A 194 23.84 -1.86 -7.95
C VAL A 194 23.91 -2.86 -9.10
N SER A 195 24.02 -4.15 -8.80
CA SER A 195 23.96 -5.17 -9.83
C SER A 195 22.53 -5.39 -10.32
N ALA A 196 22.31 -5.31 -11.63
CA ALA A 196 21.03 -5.61 -12.24
C ALA A 196 20.51 -7.02 -11.90
N SER A 197 21.40 -7.98 -11.60
CA SER A 197 21.02 -9.33 -11.21
C SER A 197 20.37 -9.44 -9.81
N GLN A 198 20.45 -8.38 -9.00
CA GLN A 198 19.78 -8.30 -7.70
C GLN A 198 18.36 -7.71 -7.81
N LEU A 199 18.06 -7.12 -8.96
CA LEU A 199 16.83 -6.37 -9.19
C LEU A 199 15.83 -7.19 -10.00
N GLU A 200 14.55 -6.95 -9.72
CA GLU A 200 13.44 -7.50 -10.46
C GLU A 200 12.60 -6.35 -11.06
N PRO A 201 12.02 -6.53 -12.26
CA PRO A 201 11.16 -5.52 -12.84
C PRO A 201 10.06 -5.11 -11.85
N GLY A 202 9.82 -3.80 -11.72
CA GLY A 202 8.94 -3.21 -10.73
C GLY A 202 9.66 -2.68 -9.47
N ASP A 203 10.91 -3.06 -9.21
CA ASP A 203 11.68 -2.46 -8.11
C ASP A 203 11.76 -0.94 -8.25
N LEU A 204 11.60 -0.23 -7.14
CA LEU A 204 11.70 1.23 -7.09
C LEU A 204 13.07 1.67 -6.62
N VAL A 205 13.69 2.52 -7.39
CA VAL A 205 15.04 3.05 -7.16
C VAL A 205 14.93 4.51 -6.73
N PHE A 206 15.16 4.77 -5.47
CA PHE A 206 15.13 6.11 -4.87
C PHE A 206 16.50 6.74 -4.93
N CYS A 207 16.56 7.99 -5.34
CA CYS A 207 17.79 8.74 -5.53
C CYS A 207 17.77 10.07 -4.79
N ASN A 208 18.91 10.40 -4.17
CA ASN A 208 19.20 11.72 -3.64
C ASN A 208 20.39 12.29 -4.44
N PHE A 209 20.19 13.39 -5.14
CA PHE A 209 21.21 13.92 -6.08
C PHE A 209 22.18 14.89 -5.41
N ASN A 210 21.82 15.56 -4.35
CA ASN A 210 22.60 16.70 -3.84
C ASN A 210 23.08 16.54 -2.37
N GLY A 211 22.59 15.55 -1.63
CA GLY A 211 23.00 15.28 -0.25
C GLY A 211 22.57 16.31 0.81
N TYR A 212 21.91 17.38 0.41
CA TYR A 212 21.44 18.41 1.35
C TYR A 212 20.08 18.11 1.96
N ASN A 213 19.31 17.26 1.29
CA ASN A 213 17.99 16.84 1.74
C ASN A 213 18.09 15.44 2.36
N PRO A 214 17.64 15.22 3.58
CA PRO A 214 17.54 13.87 4.15
C PRO A 214 16.47 13.00 3.47
N THR A 215 15.69 13.59 2.57
CA THR A 215 14.64 12.91 1.81
C THR A 215 15.10 12.57 0.39
N TRP A 216 14.37 11.68 -0.27
CA TRP A 216 14.64 11.26 -1.63
C TRP A 216 14.12 12.31 -2.63
N ASP A 217 15.00 12.77 -3.52
CA ASP A 217 14.66 13.78 -4.52
C ASP A 217 13.86 13.17 -5.69
N HIS A 218 14.06 11.87 -5.94
CA HIS A 218 13.54 11.22 -7.13
C HIS A 218 13.33 9.73 -6.94
N VAL A 219 12.44 9.14 -7.75
CA VAL A 219 12.24 7.70 -7.86
C VAL A 219 12.12 7.29 -9.31
N GLU A 220 12.80 6.20 -9.64
CA GLU A 220 12.76 5.50 -10.92
C GLU A 220 12.21 4.09 -10.71
N MET A 221 11.67 3.48 -11.75
CA MET A 221 11.30 2.08 -11.75
C MET A 221 12.31 1.26 -12.56
N TYR A 222 12.80 0.18 -11.97
CA TYR A 222 13.57 -0.79 -12.72
C TYR A 222 12.63 -1.60 -13.60
N VAL A 223 12.90 -1.58 -14.92
CA VAL A 223 12.01 -2.19 -15.92
C VAL A 223 12.58 -3.43 -16.59
N GLY A 224 13.66 -3.97 -16.03
CA GLY A 224 14.38 -5.13 -16.57
C GLY A 224 15.56 -4.73 -17.44
N ASP A 225 16.38 -5.70 -17.81
CA ASP A 225 17.53 -5.56 -18.72
C ASP A 225 18.54 -4.45 -18.34
N GLY A 226 18.67 -4.21 -17.03
CA GLY A 226 19.54 -3.15 -16.51
C GLY A 226 18.97 -1.74 -16.64
N GLN A 227 17.74 -1.56 -17.13
CA GLN A 227 17.17 -0.26 -17.46
C GLN A 227 16.23 0.30 -16.41
N LEU A 228 16.28 1.62 -16.28
CA LEU A 228 15.34 2.42 -15.49
C LEU A 228 14.38 3.18 -16.40
N MET A 229 13.16 3.36 -15.92
CA MET A 229 12.19 4.31 -16.48
C MET A 229 11.64 5.21 -15.39
N GLY A 230 11.48 6.49 -15.73
CA GLY A 230 10.97 7.47 -14.81
C GLY A 230 10.22 8.62 -15.46
N MET A 231 9.71 9.49 -14.61
CA MET A 231 9.05 10.73 -14.97
C MET A 231 9.81 11.90 -14.34
N GLY A 232 11.02 12.17 -14.82
CA GLY A 232 11.84 13.30 -14.38
C GLY A 232 11.52 14.60 -15.09
N HIS A 233 10.94 14.51 -16.29
CA HIS A 233 10.46 15.63 -17.10
C HIS A 233 9.40 15.13 -18.10
N ALA A 234 8.75 16.05 -18.79
CA ALA A 234 7.84 15.75 -19.91
C ALA A 234 8.59 15.83 -21.26
N PRO A 235 8.20 15.05 -22.27
CA PRO A 235 7.23 13.96 -22.19
C PRO A 235 7.80 12.75 -21.45
N GLY A 236 6.91 11.97 -20.84
CA GLY A 236 7.30 10.76 -20.11
C GLY A 236 6.16 9.75 -20.01
N PRO A 237 6.36 8.60 -19.33
CA PRO A 237 7.67 8.15 -18.80
C PRO A 237 8.70 7.93 -19.91
N HIS A 238 9.97 7.96 -19.55
CA HIS A 238 11.07 7.74 -20.49
C HIS A 238 12.16 6.87 -19.87
N TYR A 239 12.95 6.22 -20.70
CA TYR A 239 14.14 5.49 -20.25
C TYR A 239 15.18 6.45 -19.70
N SER A 240 15.67 6.18 -18.50
CA SER A 240 16.67 6.99 -17.79
C SER A 240 18.09 6.42 -17.92
N GLY A 241 18.22 5.19 -18.45
CA GLY A 241 19.47 4.52 -18.71
C GLY A 241 19.77 3.34 -17.79
N ASP A 242 21.03 2.91 -17.82
CA ASP A 242 21.51 1.77 -17.02
C ASP A 242 21.49 2.07 -15.52
N VAL A 243 20.86 1.18 -14.75
CA VAL A 243 20.64 1.36 -13.31
C VAL A 243 21.91 1.54 -12.52
N SER A 244 22.98 0.76 -12.81
CA SER A 244 24.24 0.82 -12.04
C SER A 244 24.92 2.16 -12.25
N SER A 245 24.99 2.60 -13.50
CA SER A 245 25.56 3.90 -13.86
C SER A 245 24.73 5.07 -13.32
N TYR A 246 23.40 4.93 -13.34
CA TYR A 246 22.50 5.97 -12.85
C TYR A 246 22.70 6.22 -11.35
N VAL A 247 22.60 5.16 -10.53
CA VAL A 247 22.72 5.30 -9.08
C VAL A 247 24.13 5.69 -8.63
N ALA A 248 25.18 5.26 -9.33
CA ALA A 248 26.57 5.64 -9.03
C ALA A 248 26.82 7.15 -9.13
N ASN A 249 26.00 7.87 -9.88
CA ASN A 249 26.07 9.33 -10.02
C ASN A 249 25.23 10.09 -8.98
N THR A 250 24.43 9.40 -8.18
CA THR A 250 23.64 10.02 -7.10
C THR A 250 24.47 10.15 -5.81
N TYR A 251 24.05 11.02 -4.90
CA TYR A 251 24.71 11.16 -3.60
C TYR A 251 24.46 9.93 -2.71
N ASN A 252 23.18 9.53 -2.61
CA ASN A 252 22.75 8.28 -2.00
C ASN A 252 21.64 7.68 -2.86
N TRP A 253 21.49 6.37 -2.76
CA TRP A 253 20.41 5.64 -3.41
C TRP A 253 19.94 4.45 -2.57
N GLN A 254 18.71 4.02 -2.83
CA GLN A 254 18.06 2.89 -2.18
C GLN A 254 17.12 2.19 -3.15
N VAL A 255 17.04 0.88 -3.09
CA VAL A 255 16.09 0.08 -3.87
C VAL A 255 15.09 -0.58 -2.95
N ARG A 256 13.81 -0.46 -3.29
CA ARG A 256 12.69 -1.10 -2.60
C ARG A 256 11.91 -2.02 -3.52
N ARG A 257 11.55 -3.21 -3.03
CA ARG A 257 10.67 -4.17 -3.69
C ARG A 257 9.38 -4.28 -2.91
N TYR A 258 8.26 -4.14 -3.63
CA TYR A 258 6.92 -4.18 -3.08
C TYR A 258 6.18 -5.50 -3.36
N LEU A 259 6.65 -6.28 -4.34
CA LEU A 259 6.00 -7.51 -4.82
C LEU A 259 6.95 -8.71 -4.72
#